data_1fa2133cfe1d50d813369a70c744e96c
#
_entry.id   1fa2133cfe1d50d813369a70c744e96c
#
_cell.length_a   1.000
_cell.length_b   1.000
_cell.length_c   1.000
_cell.angle_alpha   90.00
_cell.angle_beta   90.00
_cell.angle_gamma   90.00
#
_symmetry.space_group_name_H-M   'P 1'
#
loop_
_entity.id
_entity.type
_entity.pdbx_description
1 polymer ?
#
loop_
_entity_poly.entity_id
_entity_poly.type
_entity_poly.pdbx_seq_one_letter_code
_entity_poly.pdbx_strand_id
1 'polypeptide(L)'
;EEIKKEGKPWEIRAAAEYYMDHEFLSKLDSGPLLTVHKNKVLIEFSYINRPNNMKDMLFALKINGYQPIVAHPERYPYLYTSMKEYEDLLDFEVDFQLNLGSISGMYSQGAQKIALELIKRGWISYVGTDMHNMKNYPFYEALLNIPEFVALVESGKLKNAELFKD
;
A
#
# COMPACT_ATOMS: atom_id res chain seq x y z
N GLU A 1 12.65 15.15 -14.95
CA GLU A 1 13.54 15.74 -15.99
C GLU A 1 15.02 15.69 -15.62
N GLU A 2 15.41 15.92 -14.35
CA GLU A 2 16.83 15.87 -13.90
C GLU A 2 17.45 14.49 -14.06
N ILE A 3 16.74 13.41 -13.69
CA ILE A 3 17.23 12.02 -13.79
C ILE A 3 17.49 11.62 -15.24
N LYS A 4 16.68 12.11 -16.20
CA LYS A 4 16.93 11.88 -17.63
C LYS A 4 18.20 12.59 -18.11
N LYS A 5 18.52 13.76 -17.53
CA LYS A 5 19.76 14.49 -17.82
C LYS A 5 21.02 13.78 -17.33
N GLU A 6 20.90 12.98 -16.26
CA GLU A 6 22.01 12.19 -15.72
C GLU A 6 22.30 10.89 -16.49
N GLY A 7 21.54 10.59 -17.55
CA GLY A 7 21.71 9.38 -18.35
C GLY A 7 21.42 8.06 -17.60
N LYS A 8 20.68 8.13 -16.48
CA LYS A 8 20.26 6.96 -15.70
C LYS A 8 19.15 6.20 -16.42
N PRO A 9 19.20 4.86 -16.49
CA PRO A 9 18.19 4.06 -17.17
C PRO A 9 16.91 3.87 -16.36
N TRP A 10 16.59 4.78 -15.44
CA TRP A 10 15.44 4.65 -14.54
C TRP A 10 14.17 5.22 -15.18
N GLU A 11 13.12 4.45 -15.11
CA GLU A 11 11.78 4.91 -15.40
C GLU A 11 11.12 5.43 -14.12
N ILE A 12 10.65 6.68 -14.15
CA ILE A 12 9.95 7.32 -13.04
C ILE A 12 8.56 7.68 -13.50
N ARG A 13 7.56 7.22 -12.77
CA ARG A 13 6.14 7.56 -12.95
C ARG A 13 5.64 8.26 -11.69
N ALA A 14 4.62 9.07 -11.82
CA ALA A 14 3.91 9.68 -10.70
C ALA A 14 2.49 9.13 -10.62
N ALA A 15 2.03 8.91 -9.40
CA ALA A 15 0.66 8.56 -9.08
C ALA A 15 0.23 9.32 -7.82
N ALA A 16 -1.07 9.32 -7.51
CA ALA A 16 -1.56 9.88 -6.27
C ALA A 16 -1.87 8.78 -5.26
N GLU A 17 -1.58 9.05 -4.00
CA GLU A 17 -2.15 8.35 -2.86
C GLU A 17 -3.34 9.15 -2.35
N TYR A 18 -4.53 8.56 -2.42
CA TYR A 18 -5.77 9.25 -2.09
C TYR A 18 -6.18 8.97 -0.65
N TYR A 19 -6.27 10.03 0.13
CA TYR A 19 -6.78 9.96 1.49
C TYR A 19 -8.30 9.76 1.50
N MET A 20 -8.76 8.71 2.16
CA MET A 20 -10.16 8.27 2.17
C MET A 20 -10.93 8.98 3.29
N ASP A 21 -11.23 10.26 3.08
CA ASP A 21 -11.99 11.11 3.98
C ASP A 21 -13.39 11.46 3.43
N HIS A 22 -14.04 12.43 4.04
CA HIS A 22 -15.38 12.88 3.66
C HIS A 22 -15.42 13.60 2.29
N GLU A 23 -14.29 14.09 1.79
CA GLU A 23 -14.19 14.78 0.49
C GLU A 23 -13.89 13.79 -0.65
N PHE A 24 -13.49 12.57 -0.33
CA PHE A 24 -13.04 11.60 -1.34
C PHE A 24 -14.10 11.31 -2.40
N LEU A 25 -15.38 11.12 -2.00
CA LEU A 25 -16.46 10.83 -2.96
C LEU A 25 -16.66 11.99 -3.93
N SER A 26 -16.63 13.23 -3.44
CA SER A 26 -16.72 14.42 -4.30
C SER A 26 -15.54 14.50 -5.27
N LYS A 27 -14.34 14.09 -4.82
CA LYS A 27 -13.16 14.02 -5.67
C LYS A 27 -13.29 12.94 -6.75
N LEU A 28 -13.83 11.78 -6.41
CA LEU A 28 -14.10 10.70 -7.35
C LEU A 28 -15.08 11.15 -8.46
N ASP A 29 -16.10 11.94 -8.10
CA ASP A 29 -17.09 12.47 -9.04
C ASP A 29 -16.53 13.61 -9.92
N SER A 30 -15.44 14.27 -9.51
CA SER A 30 -14.88 15.44 -10.22
C SER A 30 -14.08 15.10 -11.46
N GLY A 31 -13.73 13.82 -11.68
CA GLY A 31 -12.98 13.38 -12.84
C GLY A 31 -12.09 12.17 -12.58
N PRO A 32 -11.30 11.76 -13.57
CA PRO A 32 -10.47 10.57 -13.46
C PRO A 32 -9.39 10.72 -12.39
N LEU A 33 -9.19 9.66 -11.60
CA LEU A 33 -8.12 9.59 -10.61
C LEU A 33 -6.75 9.35 -11.27
N LEU A 34 -5.70 9.91 -10.69
CA LEU A 34 -4.31 9.64 -11.09
C LEU A 34 -3.88 8.27 -10.53
N THR A 35 -3.97 7.26 -11.38
CA THR A 35 -3.74 5.86 -11.03
C THR A 35 -2.26 5.50 -10.97
N VAL A 36 -1.93 4.45 -10.19
CA VAL A 36 -0.57 3.88 -10.16
C VAL A 36 -0.25 3.18 -11.47
N HIS A 37 -1.22 2.43 -11.99
CA HIS A 37 -1.13 1.72 -13.26
C HIS A 37 -2.53 1.30 -13.72
N LYS A 38 -2.87 1.53 -15.00
CA LYS A 38 -4.19 1.20 -15.56
C LYS A 38 -5.31 1.77 -14.68
N ASN A 39 -6.11 0.91 -14.05
CA ASN A 39 -7.19 1.29 -13.15
C ASN A 39 -6.84 1.15 -11.65
N LYS A 40 -5.57 0.90 -11.31
CA LYS A 40 -5.13 0.70 -9.92
C LYS A 40 -4.91 2.04 -9.22
N VAL A 41 -5.60 2.24 -8.10
CA VAL A 41 -5.57 3.49 -7.31
C VAL A 41 -5.03 3.19 -5.92
N LEU A 42 -3.99 3.92 -5.51
CA LEU A 42 -3.45 3.84 -4.16
C LEU A 42 -4.31 4.70 -3.23
N ILE A 43 -4.76 4.10 -2.14
CA ILE A 43 -5.63 4.74 -1.15
C ILE A 43 -5.08 4.58 0.25
N GLU A 44 -5.28 5.61 1.07
CA GLU A 44 -4.86 5.65 2.47
C GLU A 44 -6.06 5.97 3.37
N PHE A 45 -6.15 5.32 4.52
CA PHE A 45 -7.14 5.63 5.56
C PHE A 45 -6.52 6.47 6.68
N SER A 46 -7.38 7.10 7.50
CA SER A 46 -6.92 7.77 8.72
C SER A 46 -6.23 6.78 9.68
N TYR A 47 -5.11 7.20 10.26
CA TYR A 47 -4.41 6.42 11.32
C TYR A 47 -5.12 6.48 12.68
N ILE A 48 -5.98 7.47 12.88
CA ILE A 48 -6.59 7.75 14.18
C ILE A 48 -7.91 7.01 14.31
N ASN A 49 -8.79 7.20 13.32
CA ASN A 49 -10.13 6.66 13.36
C ASN A 49 -10.47 5.91 12.08
N ARG A 50 -11.15 4.77 12.23
CA ARG A 50 -11.73 4.07 11.10
C ARG A 50 -12.80 4.97 10.44
N PRO A 51 -12.74 5.23 9.13
CA PRO A 51 -13.79 5.95 8.44
C PRO A 51 -15.13 5.20 8.52
N ASN A 52 -16.20 5.89 8.95
CA ASN A 52 -17.51 5.27 9.08
C ASN A 52 -18.08 4.76 7.74
N ASN A 53 -17.73 5.45 6.65
CA ASN A 53 -18.16 5.17 5.27
C ASN A 53 -17.10 4.45 4.44
N MET A 54 -16.14 3.77 5.08
CA MET A 54 -15.04 3.08 4.39
C MET A 54 -15.54 2.11 3.32
N LYS A 55 -16.56 1.30 3.65
CA LYS A 55 -17.14 0.33 2.70
C LYS A 55 -17.82 1.02 1.52
N ASP A 56 -18.52 2.12 1.76
CA ASP A 56 -19.19 2.88 0.69
C ASP A 56 -18.18 3.49 -0.27
N MET A 57 -17.06 4.01 0.24
CA MET A 57 -15.97 4.56 -0.58
C MET A 57 -15.29 3.47 -1.41
N LEU A 58 -15.01 2.29 -0.83
CA LEU A 58 -14.45 1.15 -1.58
C LEU A 58 -15.43 0.68 -2.67
N PHE A 59 -16.71 0.59 -2.36
CA PHE A 59 -17.74 0.25 -3.33
C PHE A 59 -17.81 1.29 -4.45
N ALA A 60 -17.77 2.60 -4.12
CA ALA A 60 -17.77 3.68 -5.10
C ALA A 60 -16.58 3.59 -6.06
N LEU A 61 -15.37 3.30 -5.55
CA LEU A 61 -14.20 3.04 -6.42
C LEU A 61 -14.46 1.89 -7.39
N LYS A 62 -14.99 0.78 -6.90
CA LYS A 62 -15.24 -0.43 -7.72
C LYS A 62 -16.27 -0.17 -8.83
N ILE A 63 -17.39 0.49 -8.53
CA ILE A 63 -18.41 0.79 -9.55
C ILE A 63 -17.91 1.80 -10.61
N ASN A 64 -16.93 2.65 -10.25
CA ASN A 64 -16.23 3.54 -11.19
C ASN A 64 -15.10 2.83 -11.96
N GLY A 65 -14.96 1.50 -11.82
CA GLY A 65 -14.00 0.70 -12.56
C GLY A 65 -12.58 0.71 -12.00
N TYR A 66 -12.35 1.29 -10.80
CA TYR A 66 -11.04 1.29 -10.16
C TYR A 66 -10.79 0.03 -9.34
N GLN A 67 -9.51 -0.35 -9.28
CA GLN A 67 -8.99 -1.41 -8.42
C GLN A 67 -8.22 -0.78 -7.26
N PRO A 68 -8.77 -0.76 -6.02
CA PRO A 68 -8.10 -0.15 -4.89
C PRO A 68 -6.87 -0.94 -4.45
N ILE A 69 -5.77 -0.23 -4.16
CA ILE A 69 -4.60 -0.72 -3.43
C ILE A 69 -4.59 0.02 -2.09
N VAL A 70 -4.79 -0.68 -0.99
CA VAL A 70 -4.71 -0.10 0.35
C VAL A 70 -3.24 0.04 0.74
N ALA A 71 -2.80 1.28 0.93
CA ALA A 71 -1.46 1.59 1.39
C ALA A 71 -1.29 1.15 2.84
N HIS A 72 -0.12 0.58 3.16
CA HIS A 72 0.36 0.24 4.50
C HIS A 72 -0.75 -0.21 5.49
N PRO A 73 -1.52 -1.28 5.15
CA PRO A 73 -2.66 -1.75 5.96
C PRO A 73 -2.24 -2.13 7.38
N GLU A 74 -0.98 -2.46 7.60
CA GLU A 74 -0.38 -2.76 8.90
C GLU A 74 -0.21 -1.54 9.81
N ARG A 75 -0.44 -0.31 9.31
CA ARG A 75 -0.26 0.93 10.08
C ARG A 75 -1.56 1.48 10.68
N TYR A 76 -2.69 0.77 10.54
CA TYR A 76 -3.98 1.19 11.09
C TYR A 76 -4.28 0.46 12.41
N PRO A 77 -4.04 1.09 13.60
CA PRO A 77 -4.18 0.41 14.88
C PRO A 77 -5.58 -0.14 15.15
N TYR A 78 -6.62 0.48 14.61
CA TYR A 78 -8.00 0.01 14.77
C TYR A 78 -8.28 -1.32 14.03
N LEU A 79 -7.43 -1.75 13.09
CA LEU A 79 -7.52 -3.05 12.45
C LEU A 79 -6.81 -4.17 13.25
N TYR A 80 -5.98 -3.82 14.25
CA TYR A 80 -5.18 -4.79 15.01
C TYR A 80 -6.03 -5.72 15.89
N THR A 81 -7.30 -5.38 16.10
CA THR A 81 -8.20 -6.12 16.99
C THR A 81 -8.48 -7.52 16.49
N SER A 82 -8.52 -7.73 15.19
CA SER A 82 -8.79 -9.03 14.59
C SER A 82 -8.29 -9.10 13.14
N MET A 83 -7.75 -10.24 12.74
CA MET A 83 -7.40 -10.50 11.34
C MET A 83 -8.65 -10.52 10.44
N LYS A 84 -9.84 -10.71 11.00
CA LYS A 84 -11.11 -10.61 10.27
C LYS A 84 -11.32 -9.23 9.64
N GLU A 85 -10.80 -8.16 10.25
CA GLU A 85 -10.86 -6.81 9.69
C GLU A 85 -10.13 -6.71 8.33
N TYR A 86 -9.01 -7.41 8.19
CA TYR A 86 -8.26 -7.49 6.93
C TYR A 86 -8.95 -8.39 5.90
N GLU A 87 -9.53 -9.51 6.36
CA GLU A 87 -10.34 -10.38 5.49
C GLU A 87 -11.54 -9.61 4.91
N ASP A 88 -12.25 -8.85 5.76
CA ASP A 88 -13.37 -8.01 5.32
C ASP A 88 -12.95 -6.95 4.29
N LEU A 89 -11.73 -6.43 4.35
CA LEU A 89 -11.19 -5.56 3.32
C LEU A 89 -10.90 -6.33 2.02
N LEU A 90 -10.29 -7.52 2.12
CA LEU A 90 -10.00 -8.36 0.97
C LEU A 90 -11.28 -8.84 0.27
N ASP A 91 -12.39 -9.01 0.98
CA ASP A 91 -13.70 -9.34 0.40
C ASP A 91 -14.22 -8.23 -0.55
N PHE A 92 -13.71 -6.99 -0.41
CA PHE A 92 -13.89 -5.91 -1.39
C PHE A 92 -12.94 -6.01 -2.59
N GLU A 93 -12.18 -7.10 -2.71
CA GLU A 93 -11.20 -7.32 -3.77
C GLU A 93 -10.14 -6.20 -3.84
N VAL A 94 -9.75 -5.65 -2.70
CA VAL A 94 -8.62 -4.72 -2.64
C VAL A 94 -7.30 -5.46 -2.66
N ASP A 95 -6.26 -4.83 -3.18
CA ASP A 95 -4.88 -5.28 -3.01
C ASP A 95 -4.26 -4.58 -1.78
N PHE A 96 -3.30 -5.23 -1.10
CA PHE A 96 -2.53 -4.61 -0.01
C PHE A 96 -1.12 -4.26 -0.46
N GLN A 97 -0.70 -3.02 -0.19
CA GLN A 97 0.68 -2.57 -0.32
C GLN A 97 1.31 -2.43 1.06
N LEU A 98 2.22 -3.34 1.41
CA LEU A 98 2.94 -3.31 2.67
C LEU A 98 4.06 -2.28 2.65
N ASN A 99 4.21 -1.51 3.74
CA ASN A 99 5.35 -0.62 3.90
C ASN A 99 6.57 -1.41 4.38
N LEU A 100 7.65 -1.32 3.62
CA LEU A 100 8.90 -2.03 3.91
C LEU A 100 9.49 -1.68 5.28
N GLY A 101 9.39 -0.40 5.69
CA GLY A 101 9.84 0.04 7.00
C GLY A 101 9.09 -0.61 8.18
N SER A 102 7.85 -1.04 7.97
CA SER A 102 7.09 -1.75 9.01
C SER A 102 7.68 -3.12 9.33
N ILE A 103 8.21 -3.82 8.33
CA ILE A 103 8.85 -5.13 8.51
C ILE A 103 10.07 -5.03 9.42
N SER A 104 10.87 -3.97 9.28
CA SER A 104 12.06 -3.72 10.11
C SER A 104 11.76 -2.99 11.44
N GLY A 105 10.48 -2.74 11.76
CA GLY A 105 10.08 -2.13 13.03
C GLY A 105 10.20 -0.61 13.07
N MET A 106 10.35 0.08 11.94
CA MET A 106 10.53 1.53 11.86
C MET A 106 9.41 2.33 12.54
N TYR A 107 8.16 1.86 12.48
CA TYR A 107 7.00 2.62 12.98
C TYR A 107 6.58 2.22 14.39
N SER A 108 6.27 0.93 14.60
CA SER A 108 5.89 0.40 15.91
C SER A 108 5.97 -1.13 15.93
N GLN A 109 6.05 -1.71 17.15
CA GLN A 109 5.97 -3.16 17.33
C GLN A 109 4.65 -3.74 16.85
N GLY A 110 3.55 -3.00 17.01
CA GLY A 110 2.23 -3.40 16.52
C GLY A 110 2.20 -3.49 15.00
N ALA A 111 2.68 -2.46 14.32
CA ALA A 111 2.79 -2.45 12.86
C ALA A 111 3.69 -3.59 12.35
N GLN A 112 4.84 -3.81 12.99
CA GLN A 112 5.74 -4.91 12.64
C GLN A 112 5.06 -6.27 12.77
N LYS A 113 4.41 -6.53 13.90
CA LYS A 113 3.70 -7.80 14.15
C LYS A 113 2.62 -8.06 13.09
N ILE A 114 1.84 -7.04 12.75
CA ILE A 114 0.81 -7.16 11.72
C ILE A 114 1.45 -7.35 10.34
N ALA A 115 2.51 -6.61 10.00
CA ALA A 115 3.24 -6.77 8.74
C ALA A 115 3.66 -8.23 8.51
N LEU A 116 4.29 -8.84 9.51
CA LEU A 116 4.74 -10.23 9.45
C LEU A 116 3.56 -11.22 9.35
N GLU A 117 2.45 -10.95 10.05
CA GLU A 117 1.26 -11.80 9.96
C GLU A 117 0.59 -11.71 8.57
N LEU A 118 0.51 -10.52 7.97
CA LEU A 118 -0.01 -10.34 6.61
C LEU A 118 0.86 -11.04 5.56
N ILE A 119 2.19 -10.99 5.70
CA ILE A 119 3.14 -11.74 4.86
C ILE A 119 2.87 -13.23 4.99
N LYS A 120 2.81 -13.76 6.21
CA LYS A 120 2.58 -15.18 6.49
C LYS A 120 1.27 -15.70 5.88
N ARG A 121 0.23 -14.88 5.87
CA ARG A 121 -1.06 -15.23 5.24
C ARG A 121 -1.04 -15.11 3.71
N GLY A 122 0.02 -14.53 3.13
CA GLY A 122 0.12 -14.32 1.68
C GLY A 122 -0.86 -13.27 1.15
N TRP A 123 -1.22 -12.29 1.97
CA TRP A 123 -2.20 -11.25 1.63
C TRP A 123 -1.57 -10.00 1.03
N ILE A 124 -0.25 -9.96 0.87
CA ILE A 124 0.48 -8.82 0.31
C ILE A 124 0.63 -8.98 -1.19
N SER A 125 0.12 -8.00 -1.93
CA SER A 125 0.25 -7.90 -3.38
C SER A 125 1.40 -6.98 -3.80
N TYR A 126 1.64 -5.93 -3.05
CA TYR A 126 2.66 -4.90 -3.34
C TYR A 126 3.48 -4.58 -2.11
N VAL A 127 4.68 -4.06 -2.34
CA VAL A 127 5.53 -3.44 -1.32
C VAL A 127 5.92 -2.03 -1.75
N GLY A 128 6.04 -1.12 -0.78
CA GLY A 128 6.48 0.25 -0.99
C GLY A 128 7.37 0.72 0.15
N THR A 129 8.21 1.72 -0.10
CA THR A 129 9.07 2.29 0.95
C THR A 129 8.35 3.38 1.72
N ASP A 130 7.45 4.12 1.07
CA ASP A 130 6.86 5.34 1.65
C ASP A 130 7.96 6.27 2.23
N MET A 131 9.10 6.35 1.51
CA MET A 131 10.29 7.02 2.00
C MET A 131 10.16 8.53 1.81
N HIS A 132 10.09 9.26 2.92
CA HIS A 132 10.07 10.72 2.94
C HIS A 132 11.40 11.32 3.38
N ASN A 133 12.31 10.51 3.95
CA ASN A 133 13.57 10.99 4.51
C ASN A 133 14.66 9.90 4.44
N MET A 134 15.86 10.28 4.00
CA MET A 134 17.03 9.40 3.93
C MET A 134 17.49 8.88 5.31
N LYS A 135 17.11 9.53 6.41
CA LYS A 135 17.39 9.02 7.77
C LYS A 135 16.80 7.63 8.04
N ASN A 136 15.78 7.25 7.27
CA ASN A 136 15.12 5.94 7.39
C ASN A 136 15.84 4.83 6.61
N TYR A 137 16.85 5.16 5.81
CA TYR A 137 17.56 4.20 4.96
C TYR A 137 18.08 2.96 5.70
N PRO A 138 18.66 3.05 6.94
CA PRO A 138 19.13 1.88 7.66
C PRO A 138 18.06 0.81 7.93
N PHE A 139 16.78 1.20 8.06
CA PHE A 139 15.68 0.26 8.23
C PHE A 139 15.45 -0.60 6.98
N TYR A 140 15.71 -0.04 5.80
CA TYR A 140 15.58 -0.79 4.53
C TYR A 140 16.78 -1.72 4.29
N GLU A 141 17.98 -1.33 4.69
CA GLU A 141 19.16 -2.22 4.62
C GLU A 141 18.99 -3.45 5.51
N ALA A 142 18.33 -3.30 6.68
CA ALA A 142 18.08 -4.39 7.59
C ALA A 142 17.14 -5.48 7.04
N LEU A 143 16.34 -5.16 6.02
CA LEU A 143 15.33 -6.08 5.44
C LEU A 143 15.93 -7.38 4.91
N LEU A 144 17.12 -7.32 4.32
CA LEU A 144 17.79 -8.49 3.76
C LEU A 144 18.16 -9.56 4.82
N ASN A 145 18.14 -9.16 6.09
CA ASN A 145 18.40 -10.04 7.23
C ASN A 145 17.10 -10.56 7.88
N ILE A 146 15.93 -10.21 7.34
CA ILE A 146 14.62 -10.63 7.87
C ILE A 146 14.07 -11.77 7.02
N PRO A 147 14.02 -13.02 7.55
CA PRO A 147 13.63 -14.19 6.79
C PRO A 147 12.26 -14.07 6.10
N GLU A 148 11.28 -13.44 6.76
CA GLU A 148 9.94 -13.25 6.24
C GLU A 148 9.94 -12.33 5.01
N PHE A 149 10.79 -11.30 4.99
CA PHE A 149 10.94 -10.44 3.82
C PHE A 149 11.59 -11.20 2.65
N VAL A 150 12.65 -11.95 2.92
CA VAL A 150 13.33 -12.76 1.90
C VAL A 150 12.33 -13.76 1.30
N ALA A 151 11.60 -14.48 2.13
CA ALA A 151 10.58 -15.43 1.69
C ALA A 151 9.46 -14.76 0.87
N LEU A 152 9.03 -13.54 1.24
CA LEU A 152 8.05 -12.77 0.48
C LEU A 152 8.56 -12.46 -0.94
N VAL A 153 9.81 -11.99 -1.06
CA VAL A 153 10.42 -11.66 -2.36
C VAL A 153 10.58 -12.93 -3.21
N GLU A 154 11.08 -14.01 -2.63
CA GLU A 154 11.32 -15.29 -3.33
C GLU A 154 10.01 -16.01 -3.70
N SER A 155 8.90 -15.68 -3.06
CA SER A 155 7.60 -16.30 -3.34
C SER A 155 7.09 -16.07 -4.77
N GLY A 156 7.60 -15.04 -5.45
CA GLY A 156 7.11 -14.62 -6.78
C GLY A 156 5.67 -14.06 -6.78
N LYS A 157 5.07 -13.83 -5.61
CA LYS A 157 3.68 -13.37 -5.48
C LYS A 157 3.53 -11.84 -5.56
N LEU A 158 4.64 -11.10 -5.41
CA LEU A 158 4.60 -9.65 -5.50
C LEU A 158 4.31 -9.18 -6.93
N LYS A 159 3.33 -8.30 -7.05
CA LYS A 159 2.85 -7.73 -8.32
C LYS A 159 3.55 -6.42 -8.69
N ASN A 160 4.58 -5.98 -7.95
CA ASN A 160 5.27 -4.71 -8.19
C ASN A 160 5.75 -4.55 -9.64
N ALA A 161 6.30 -5.62 -10.23
CA ALA A 161 6.78 -5.59 -11.61
C ALA A 161 5.65 -5.37 -12.65
N GLU A 162 4.40 -5.66 -12.31
CA GLU A 162 3.26 -5.45 -13.20
C GLU A 162 2.92 -3.96 -13.35
N LEU A 163 3.29 -3.13 -12.36
CA LEU A 163 3.03 -1.69 -12.38
C LEU A 163 3.81 -0.95 -13.48
N PHE A 164 4.83 -1.60 -14.06
CA PHE A 164 5.72 -1.05 -15.10
C PHE A 164 5.57 -1.77 -16.45
N LYS A 165 4.66 -2.72 -16.56
CA LYS A 165 4.36 -3.40 -17.83
C LYS A 165 3.25 -2.65 -18.55
N ASP A 166 3.43 -2.38 -19.83
CA ASP A 166 2.42 -1.79 -20.73
C ASP A 166 1.24 -2.74 -20.94
#